data_4e94acdca4b282cabb1c72ee820a921d
#
_entry.id   4e94acdca4b282cabb1c72ee820a921d
#
_cell.length_a   1.000
_cell.length_b   1.000
_cell.length_c   1.000
_cell.angle_alpha   90.00
_cell.angle_beta   90.00
_cell.angle_gamma   90.00
#
_symmetry.space_group_name_H-M   'P 1'
#
loop_
_entity.id
_entity.type
_entity.pdbx_description
1 polymer ?
#
loop_
_entity_poly.entity_id
_entity_poly.type
_entity_poly.pdbx_seq_one_letter_code
_entity_poly.pdbx_strand_id
1 'polypeptide(L)'
;MFKLGSRGFRRMVLALGFLVLAVFSDSGVRMNKHASLVLPQLGNVMALYGAEAVTIDRNARDFKLPDQFAWQDRPGSASKTVTLFGDPSKAGLYVQITKRGPNDWSQPHSHPNERFITVLAGTFLIGTGAKFDKNNTVAVGPGGVVHDIPNQMHYDGTGPEGATLEFIAMGPAARN
;
A
#
# COMPACT_ATOMS: atom_id res chain seq x y z
N MET A 1 -23.00 -36.33 12.61
CA MET A 1 -22.70 -36.03 11.18
C MET A 1 -23.93 -35.37 10.56
N PHE A 2 -24.04 -34.03 10.70
CA PHE A 2 -25.21 -33.28 10.18
C PHE A 2 -24.75 -32.51 8.96
N LYS A 3 -25.32 -32.83 7.79
CA LYS A 3 -25.18 -32.09 6.55
C LYS A 3 -26.14 -30.90 6.59
N LEU A 4 -25.65 -29.65 6.76
CA LEU A 4 -26.43 -28.45 6.48
C LEU A 4 -26.47 -28.23 4.97
N GLY A 5 -27.63 -28.35 4.38
CA GLY A 5 -27.87 -28.20 2.96
C GLY A 5 -27.78 -26.72 2.51
N SER A 6 -27.18 -26.50 1.36
CA SER A 6 -26.91 -25.22 0.69
C SER A 6 -28.13 -24.34 0.34
N ARG A 7 -29.33 -24.74 0.74
CA ARG A 7 -30.59 -24.04 0.40
C ARG A 7 -30.95 -22.87 1.36
N GLY A 8 -30.37 -22.85 2.57
CA GLY A 8 -30.62 -21.79 3.56
C GLY A 8 -29.90 -20.46 3.23
N PHE A 9 -28.70 -20.52 2.67
CA PHE A 9 -27.90 -19.34 2.40
C PHE A 9 -28.44 -18.50 1.23
N ARG A 10 -28.97 -19.14 0.19
CA ARG A 10 -29.58 -18.43 -0.95
C ARG A 10 -30.86 -17.67 -0.61
N ARG A 11 -31.65 -18.14 0.37
CA ARG A 11 -32.87 -17.45 0.78
C ARG A 11 -32.60 -16.22 1.63
N MET A 12 -31.51 -16.22 2.43
CA MET A 12 -31.14 -15.08 3.27
C MET A 12 -30.58 -13.90 2.45
N VAL A 13 -29.82 -14.18 1.40
CA VAL A 13 -29.30 -13.13 0.49
C VAL A 13 -30.42 -12.49 -0.33
N LEU A 14 -31.45 -13.26 -0.74
CA LEU A 14 -32.62 -12.74 -1.44
C LEU A 14 -33.52 -11.88 -0.54
N ALA A 15 -33.65 -12.23 0.75
CA ALA A 15 -34.45 -11.44 1.71
C ALA A 15 -33.82 -10.07 2.01
N LEU A 16 -32.49 -9.97 2.08
CA LEU A 16 -31.80 -8.67 2.23
C LEU A 16 -31.93 -7.80 0.99
N GLY A 17 -31.85 -8.39 -0.22
CA GLY A 17 -32.04 -7.66 -1.47
C GLY A 17 -33.43 -7.06 -1.63
N PHE A 18 -34.48 -7.79 -1.20
CA PHE A 18 -35.87 -7.31 -1.25
C PHE A 18 -36.16 -6.23 -0.22
N LEU A 19 -35.55 -6.28 0.96
CA LEU A 19 -35.76 -5.27 2.02
C LEU A 19 -35.18 -3.90 1.60
N VAL A 20 -34.05 -3.87 0.91
CA VAL A 20 -33.46 -2.63 0.37
C VAL A 20 -34.30 -2.03 -0.75
N LEU A 21 -34.95 -2.86 -1.60
CA LEU A 21 -35.85 -2.38 -2.66
C LEU A 21 -37.18 -1.84 -2.10
N ALA A 22 -37.73 -2.45 -1.04
CA ALA A 22 -38.99 -2.03 -0.44
C ALA A 22 -38.91 -0.65 0.23
N VAL A 23 -37.77 -0.28 0.80
CA VAL A 23 -37.57 1.03 1.45
C VAL A 23 -37.50 2.16 0.42
N PHE A 24 -37.10 1.88 -0.84
CA PHE A 24 -37.04 2.89 -1.92
C PHE A 24 -38.36 3.04 -2.70
N SER A 25 -39.30 2.11 -2.59
CA SER A 25 -40.57 2.20 -3.33
C SER A 25 -41.60 3.14 -2.70
N ASP A 26 -41.46 3.45 -1.38
CA ASP A 26 -42.43 4.23 -0.63
C ASP A 26 -42.07 5.74 -0.52
N SER A 27 -40.93 6.16 -1.06
CA SER A 27 -40.47 7.54 -0.97
C SER A 27 -40.78 8.43 -2.18
N GLY A 28 -41.64 7.99 -3.11
CA GLY A 28 -42.19 8.85 -4.18
C GLY A 28 -41.18 9.45 -5.16
N VAL A 29 -39.95 8.94 -5.22
CA VAL A 29 -38.91 9.45 -6.12
C VAL A 29 -39.13 8.94 -7.55
N ARG A 30 -39.57 9.80 -8.44
CA ARG A 30 -39.60 9.53 -9.89
C ARG A 30 -38.16 9.30 -10.40
N MET A 31 -37.84 8.08 -10.80
CA MET A 31 -36.55 7.79 -11.44
C MET A 31 -36.47 8.48 -12.79
N ASN A 32 -35.56 9.44 -12.91
CA ASN A 32 -35.17 10.00 -14.19
C ASN A 32 -34.28 8.98 -14.94
N LYS A 33 -34.54 8.77 -16.24
CA LYS A 33 -33.87 7.75 -17.06
C LYS A 33 -32.36 7.92 -17.25
N HIS A 34 -31.76 8.94 -16.61
CA HIS A 34 -30.33 9.23 -16.65
C HIS A 34 -29.69 9.31 -15.26
N ALA A 35 -30.34 8.78 -14.22
CA ALA A 35 -29.71 8.71 -12.91
C ALA A 35 -28.66 7.60 -12.91
N SER A 36 -27.39 7.97 -13.04
CA SER A 36 -26.28 7.13 -12.62
C SER A 36 -26.46 6.82 -11.15
N LEU A 37 -26.58 5.54 -10.80
CA LEU A 37 -26.52 5.07 -9.41
C LEU A 37 -25.12 5.39 -8.87
N VAL A 38 -24.96 6.59 -8.30
CA VAL A 38 -23.83 6.87 -7.40
C VAL A 38 -24.12 6.07 -6.13
N LEU A 39 -23.49 4.91 -6.00
CA LEU A 39 -23.50 4.17 -4.76
C LEU A 39 -22.93 5.10 -3.68
N PRO A 40 -23.67 5.40 -2.59
CA PRO A 40 -23.11 6.18 -1.50
C PRO A 40 -21.87 5.43 -1.00
N GLN A 41 -20.78 6.15 -0.86
CA GLN A 41 -19.54 5.59 -0.31
C GLN A 41 -19.86 4.96 1.04
N LEU A 42 -19.29 3.80 1.33
CA LEU A 42 -19.53 3.02 2.55
C LEU A 42 -19.43 3.85 3.85
N GLY A 43 -18.72 4.98 3.83
CA GLY A 43 -18.66 5.93 4.94
C GLY A 43 -20.02 6.56 5.31
N ASN A 44 -20.95 6.68 4.37
CA ASN A 44 -22.27 7.25 4.64
C ASN A 44 -23.27 6.21 5.18
N VAL A 45 -22.99 4.93 5.00
CA VAL A 45 -23.85 3.84 5.51
C VAL A 45 -23.75 3.74 7.05
N MET A 46 -22.58 4.04 7.62
CA MET A 46 -22.40 4.04 9.09
C MET A 46 -23.19 5.16 9.77
N ALA A 47 -23.42 6.29 9.11
CA ALA A 47 -24.25 7.38 9.64
C ALA A 47 -25.72 7.00 9.77
N LEU A 48 -26.22 6.04 8.97
CA LEU A 48 -27.61 5.56 9.03
C LEU A 48 -27.88 4.66 10.26
N TYR A 49 -26.85 4.11 10.90
CA TYR A 49 -26.97 3.24 12.07
C TYR A 49 -26.66 3.93 13.40
N GLY A 50 -26.53 5.26 13.41
CA GLY A 50 -26.30 6.02 14.63
C GLY A 50 -24.96 5.75 15.32
N ALA A 51 -23.98 5.21 14.59
CA ALA A 51 -22.61 5.12 15.09
C ALA A 51 -22.03 6.52 15.18
N GLU A 52 -21.64 6.96 16.37
CA GLU A 52 -20.90 8.21 16.54
C GLU A 52 -19.62 8.17 15.68
N ALA A 53 -19.35 9.27 14.98
CA ALA A 53 -18.12 9.39 14.20
C ALA A 53 -16.92 9.26 15.15
N VAL A 54 -16.06 8.28 14.91
CA VAL A 54 -14.82 8.14 15.68
C VAL A 54 -13.93 9.34 15.38
N THR A 55 -13.61 10.11 16.40
CA THR A 55 -12.66 11.22 16.30
C THR A 55 -11.29 10.79 16.83
N ILE A 56 -10.25 11.07 16.07
CA ILE A 56 -8.86 10.83 16.47
C ILE A 56 -8.16 12.18 16.64
N ASP A 57 -7.56 12.37 17.81
CA ASP A 57 -6.70 13.54 18.05
C ASP A 57 -5.42 13.42 17.20
N ARG A 58 -5.33 14.25 16.18
CA ARG A 58 -4.19 14.32 15.26
C ARG A 58 -2.90 14.82 15.93
N ASN A 59 -2.99 15.48 17.08
CA ASN A 59 -1.81 15.88 17.86
C ASN A 59 -1.22 14.70 18.64
N ALA A 60 -2.07 13.70 18.98
CA ALA A 60 -1.64 12.48 19.65
C ALA A 60 -1.18 11.40 18.67
N ARG A 61 -1.80 11.33 17.48
CA ARG A 61 -1.47 10.33 16.45
C ARG A 61 -1.62 10.91 15.05
N ASP A 62 -0.52 10.99 14.32
CA ASP A 62 -0.55 11.24 12.88
C ASP A 62 -0.67 9.91 12.11
N PHE A 63 -1.45 9.93 11.02
CA PHE A 63 -1.63 8.78 10.14
C PHE A 63 -1.93 9.23 8.72
N LYS A 64 -1.58 8.39 7.75
CA LYS A 64 -1.92 8.58 6.33
C LYS A 64 -2.54 7.29 5.80
N LEU A 65 -3.68 7.42 5.15
CA LEU A 65 -4.35 6.31 4.49
C LEU A 65 -3.85 6.16 3.04
N PRO A 66 -3.89 4.96 2.46
CA PRO A 66 -3.34 4.71 1.11
C PRO A 66 -3.94 5.59 0.00
N ASP A 67 -5.20 6.01 0.12
CA ASP A 67 -5.89 6.94 -0.78
C ASP A 67 -5.40 8.39 -0.67
N GLN A 68 -4.69 8.72 0.41
CA GLN A 68 -4.09 10.04 0.67
C GLN A 68 -2.62 10.12 0.22
N PHE A 69 -2.05 9.04 -0.36
CA PHE A 69 -0.65 9.00 -0.75
C PHE A 69 -0.39 9.84 -1.99
N ALA A 70 0.39 10.92 -1.82
CA ALA A 70 0.85 11.77 -2.91
C ALA A 70 2.06 11.14 -3.61
N TRP A 71 1.81 10.16 -4.47
CA TRP A 71 2.83 9.46 -5.24
C TRP A 71 3.57 10.40 -6.18
N GLN A 72 4.88 10.31 -6.19
CA GLN A 72 5.78 11.03 -7.08
C GLN A 72 6.46 10.03 -8.02
N ASP A 73 6.41 10.31 -9.32
CA ASP A 73 7.13 9.53 -10.32
C ASP A 73 8.65 9.76 -10.17
N ARG A 74 9.41 8.68 -10.33
CA ARG A 74 10.87 8.77 -10.34
C ARG A 74 11.35 8.93 -11.79
N PRO A 75 12.00 10.04 -12.14
CA PRO A 75 12.47 10.28 -13.51
C PRO A 75 13.35 9.14 -14.03
N GLY A 76 13.08 8.68 -15.25
CA GLY A 76 13.84 7.62 -15.90
C GLY A 76 13.58 6.20 -15.38
N SER A 77 12.56 6.00 -14.56
CA SER A 77 12.17 4.70 -14.00
C SER A 77 10.65 4.55 -14.00
N ALA A 78 10.17 3.30 -14.04
CA ALA A 78 8.76 2.98 -13.81
C ALA A 78 8.38 3.01 -12.32
N SER A 79 9.26 3.49 -11.46
CA SER A 79 9.10 3.52 -10.02
C SER A 79 8.40 4.79 -9.54
N LYS A 80 7.64 4.66 -8.45
CA LYS A 80 6.98 5.78 -7.76
C LYS A 80 7.32 5.74 -6.29
N THR A 81 7.48 6.92 -5.69
CA THR A 81 7.80 7.05 -4.26
C THR A 81 6.82 7.99 -3.58
N VAL A 82 6.50 7.71 -2.32
CA VAL A 82 5.79 8.63 -1.43
C VAL A 82 6.51 8.70 -0.10
N THR A 83 6.76 9.91 0.39
CA THR A 83 7.25 10.15 1.75
C THR A 83 6.04 10.23 2.68
N LEU A 84 5.96 9.31 3.63
CA LEU A 84 4.90 9.25 4.63
C LEU A 84 5.19 10.20 5.79
N PHE A 85 6.42 10.12 6.32
CA PHE A 85 6.87 10.91 7.47
C PHE A 85 8.31 11.36 7.27
N GLY A 86 8.66 12.51 7.87
CA GLY A 86 10.00 13.08 7.79
C GLY A 86 10.31 13.71 6.43
N ASP A 87 11.60 13.98 6.21
CA ASP A 87 12.13 14.60 4.98
C ASP A 87 13.44 13.90 4.61
N PRO A 88 13.48 13.11 3.52
CA PRO A 88 14.68 12.39 3.12
C PRO A 88 15.83 13.30 2.68
N SER A 89 15.63 14.59 2.47
CA SER A 89 16.68 15.55 2.14
C SER A 89 17.38 16.13 3.37
N LYS A 90 16.85 15.90 4.56
CA LYS A 90 17.33 16.48 5.83
C LYS A 90 17.82 15.41 6.79
N ALA A 91 18.62 15.80 7.77
CA ALA A 91 18.95 14.93 8.89
C ALA A 91 17.69 14.58 9.70
N GLY A 92 17.57 13.32 10.11
CA GLY A 92 16.46 12.81 10.89
C GLY A 92 15.82 11.58 10.26
N LEU A 93 14.90 10.98 11.01
CA LEU A 93 14.14 9.81 10.56
C LEU A 93 13.18 10.18 9.44
N TYR A 94 13.11 9.35 8.40
CA TYR A 94 12.04 9.41 7.41
C TYR A 94 11.47 8.03 7.11
N VAL A 95 10.23 8.00 6.67
CA VAL A 95 9.52 6.81 6.21
C VAL A 95 9.00 7.05 4.80
N GLN A 96 9.40 6.17 3.88
CA GLN A 96 8.97 6.19 2.48
C GLN A 96 8.41 4.85 2.05
N ILE A 97 7.47 4.87 1.11
CA ILE A 97 7.11 3.69 0.33
C ILE A 97 7.51 3.93 -1.13
N THR A 98 8.16 2.95 -1.72
CA THR A 98 8.52 2.95 -3.14
C THR A 98 7.88 1.75 -3.82
N LYS A 99 7.16 2.01 -4.91
CA LYS A 99 6.74 0.97 -5.87
C LYS A 99 7.78 0.93 -6.97
N ARG A 100 8.49 -0.18 -7.10
CA ARG A 100 9.46 -0.43 -8.16
C ARG A 100 8.83 -1.27 -9.27
N GLY A 101 9.10 -0.90 -10.51
CA GLY A 101 8.63 -1.63 -11.69
C GLY A 101 9.21 -3.04 -11.80
N PRO A 102 8.70 -3.85 -12.74
CA PRO A 102 9.24 -5.18 -13.02
C PRO A 102 10.71 -5.12 -13.49
N ASN A 103 11.52 -6.05 -12.98
CA ASN A 103 12.94 -6.20 -13.38
C ASN A 103 13.76 -4.89 -13.30
N ASP A 104 13.41 -4.00 -12.37
CA ASP A 104 14.10 -2.75 -12.11
C ASP A 104 15.35 -3.03 -11.27
N TRP A 105 16.54 -2.69 -11.79
CA TRP A 105 17.83 -2.99 -11.16
C TRP A 105 18.61 -1.73 -10.84
N SER A 106 19.22 -1.71 -9.66
CA SER A 106 20.25 -0.75 -9.30
C SER A 106 21.65 -1.33 -9.54
N GLN A 107 22.59 -0.48 -9.96
CA GLN A 107 24.00 -0.83 -10.00
C GLN A 107 24.59 -0.85 -8.57
N PRO A 108 25.75 -1.51 -8.35
CA PRO A 108 26.42 -1.50 -7.06
C PRO A 108 26.63 -0.09 -6.53
N HIS A 109 26.24 0.11 -5.27
CA HIS A 109 26.29 1.38 -4.56
C HIS A 109 26.32 1.18 -3.06
N SER A 110 26.48 2.24 -2.30
CA SER A 110 26.35 2.25 -0.85
C SER A 110 25.57 3.47 -0.40
N HIS A 111 25.19 3.48 0.87
CA HIS A 111 24.55 4.62 1.53
C HIS A 111 25.33 4.99 2.79
N PRO A 112 25.48 6.28 3.09
CA PRO A 112 26.21 6.71 4.30
C PRO A 112 25.41 6.41 5.58
N ASN A 113 24.09 6.33 5.49
CA ASN A 113 23.18 6.11 6.60
C ASN A 113 22.50 4.74 6.53
N GLU A 114 22.13 4.23 7.67
CA GLU A 114 21.41 2.99 7.87
C GLU A 114 19.99 3.06 7.30
N ARG A 115 19.54 1.95 6.69
CA ARG A 115 18.17 1.81 6.17
C ARG A 115 17.63 0.43 6.48
N PHE A 116 16.39 0.38 6.93
CA PHE A 116 15.59 -0.83 7.03
C PHE A 116 14.55 -0.84 5.93
N ILE A 117 14.47 -1.94 5.18
CA ILE A 117 13.60 -2.09 4.02
C ILE A 117 12.68 -3.26 4.25
N THR A 118 11.39 -3.01 4.38
CA THR A 118 10.37 -4.06 4.47
C THR A 118 9.74 -4.29 3.10
N VAL A 119 9.67 -5.54 2.67
CA VAL A 119 8.94 -5.91 1.46
C VAL A 119 7.46 -6.00 1.79
N LEU A 120 6.65 -5.11 1.23
CA LEU A 120 5.20 -5.09 1.40
C LEU A 120 4.48 -5.95 0.35
N ALA A 121 5.00 -6.00 -0.88
CA ALA A 121 4.46 -6.82 -1.97
C ALA A 121 5.53 -7.08 -3.03
N GLY A 122 5.35 -8.13 -3.83
CA GLY A 122 6.27 -8.51 -4.89
C GLY A 122 7.55 -9.16 -4.38
N THR A 123 8.62 -9.13 -5.18
CA THR A 123 9.91 -9.74 -4.85
C THR A 123 11.03 -8.72 -4.93
N PHE A 124 11.78 -8.58 -3.83
CA PHE A 124 12.98 -7.76 -3.75
C PHE A 124 14.21 -8.66 -3.82
N LEU A 125 15.05 -8.46 -4.83
CA LEU A 125 16.28 -9.23 -5.07
C LEU A 125 17.47 -8.45 -4.53
N ILE A 126 18.22 -9.02 -3.59
CA ILE A 126 19.33 -8.35 -2.92
C ILE A 126 20.65 -9.06 -3.18
N GLY A 127 21.68 -8.30 -3.54
CA GLY A 127 23.05 -8.77 -3.73
C GLY A 127 24.06 -7.83 -3.07
N THR A 128 25.25 -8.32 -2.80
CA THR A 128 26.33 -7.58 -2.11
C THR A 128 27.60 -7.52 -2.93
N GLY A 129 28.43 -6.52 -2.65
CA GLY A 129 29.72 -6.31 -3.27
C GLY A 129 29.70 -5.33 -4.45
N ALA A 130 30.90 -5.00 -4.96
CA ALA A 130 31.11 -4.00 -6.00
C ALA A 130 30.87 -4.55 -7.43
N LYS A 131 30.76 -5.87 -7.58
CA LYS A 131 30.51 -6.51 -8.88
C LYS A 131 29.01 -6.85 -8.99
N PHE A 132 28.37 -6.29 -10.01
CA PHE A 132 26.97 -6.58 -10.30
C PHE A 132 26.82 -7.98 -10.88
N ASP A 133 25.96 -8.81 -10.24
CA ASP A 133 25.62 -10.14 -10.71
C ASP A 133 24.17 -10.49 -10.33
N LYS A 134 23.28 -10.49 -11.31
CA LYS A 134 21.86 -10.84 -11.10
C LYS A 134 21.64 -12.26 -10.58
N ASN A 135 22.56 -13.17 -10.90
CA ASN A 135 22.46 -14.57 -10.50
C ASN A 135 22.95 -14.82 -9.06
N ASN A 136 23.65 -13.83 -8.49
CA ASN A 136 24.13 -13.88 -7.10
C ASN A 136 23.30 -12.96 -6.21
N THR A 137 22.01 -13.28 -6.08
CA THR A 137 21.05 -12.52 -5.26
C THR A 137 20.18 -13.44 -4.44
N VAL A 138 19.67 -12.90 -3.33
CA VAL A 138 18.65 -13.54 -2.51
C VAL A 138 17.31 -12.86 -2.79
N ALA A 139 16.28 -13.67 -3.01
CA ALA A 139 14.91 -13.19 -3.17
C ALA A 139 14.23 -13.02 -1.81
N VAL A 140 13.77 -11.81 -1.54
CA VAL A 140 13.03 -11.46 -0.32
C VAL A 140 11.59 -11.15 -0.70
N GLY A 141 10.64 -11.92 -0.17
CA GLY A 141 9.21 -11.77 -0.36
C GLY A 141 8.54 -10.91 0.71
N PRO A 142 7.20 -10.74 0.62
CA PRO A 142 6.42 -9.93 1.56
C PRO A 142 6.62 -10.35 3.02
N GLY A 143 6.78 -9.35 3.90
CA GLY A 143 7.10 -9.53 5.32
C GLY A 143 8.59 -9.68 5.61
N GLY A 144 9.43 -9.92 4.59
CA GLY A 144 10.88 -9.93 4.75
C GLY A 144 11.43 -8.52 4.98
N VAL A 145 12.50 -8.44 5.78
CA VAL A 145 13.18 -7.18 6.12
C VAL A 145 14.64 -7.26 5.72
N VAL A 146 15.13 -6.23 5.07
CA VAL A 146 16.54 -6.07 4.66
C VAL A 146 17.13 -4.90 5.44
N HIS A 147 18.35 -5.07 5.93
CA HIS A 147 19.11 -4.03 6.59
C HIS A 147 20.30 -3.61 5.71
N ASP A 148 20.25 -2.42 5.15
CA ASP A 148 21.39 -1.83 4.45
C ASP A 148 22.36 -1.24 5.49
N ILE A 149 23.50 -1.88 5.63
CA ILE A 149 24.57 -1.47 6.53
C ILE A 149 25.29 -0.25 5.94
N PRO A 150 25.53 0.82 6.69
CA PRO A 150 26.19 2.02 6.18
C PRO A 150 27.50 1.73 5.48
N ASN A 151 27.74 2.39 4.35
CA ASN A 151 28.93 2.32 3.53
C ASN A 151 29.29 0.93 2.96
N GLN A 152 28.41 -0.07 3.09
CA GLN A 152 28.63 -1.39 2.49
C GLN A 152 28.04 -1.44 1.08
N MET A 153 28.88 -1.92 0.13
CA MET A 153 28.46 -2.04 -1.27
C MET A 153 27.42 -3.14 -1.45
N HIS A 154 26.33 -2.78 -2.08
CA HIS A 154 25.24 -3.67 -2.43
C HIS A 154 24.62 -3.27 -3.77
N TYR A 155 23.83 -4.16 -4.34
CA TYR A 155 22.95 -3.93 -5.48
C TYR A 155 21.63 -4.66 -5.25
N ASP A 156 20.59 -4.20 -5.89
CA ASP A 156 19.27 -4.74 -5.71
C ASP A 156 18.43 -4.66 -6.99
N GLY A 157 17.40 -5.48 -7.04
CA GLY A 157 16.46 -5.50 -8.14
C GLY A 157 15.08 -5.97 -7.70
N THR A 158 14.21 -6.08 -8.67
CA THR A 158 12.86 -6.60 -8.48
C THR A 158 12.59 -7.79 -9.38
N GLY A 159 11.69 -8.66 -8.95
CA GLY A 159 11.14 -9.72 -9.77
C GLY A 159 10.29 -9.22 -10.94
N PRO A 160 9.75 -10.13 -11.75
CA PRO A 160 8.93 -9.78 -12.92
C PRO A 160 7.62 -9.07 -12.56
N GLU A 161 7.14 -9.19 -11.34
CA GLU A 161 5.97 -8.49 -10.79
C GLU A 161 6.30 -7.12 -10.19
N GLY A 162 7.58 -6.75 -10.10
CA GLY A 162 8.04 -5.58 -9.36
C GLY A 162 8.05 -5.81 -7.85
N ALA A 163 8.15 -4.72 -7.09
CA ALA A 163 8.06 -4.78 -5.62
C ALA A 163 7.50 -3.47 -5.04
N THR A 164 6.81 -3.58 -3.92
CA THR A 164 6.46 -2.45 -3.05
C THR A 164 7.26 -2.57 -1.77
N LEU A 165 8.06 -1.55 -1.50
CA LEU A 165 9.05 -1.53 -0.42
C LEU A 165 8.77 -0.35 0.51
N GLU A 166 8.82 -0.60 1.82
CA GLU A 166 8.87 0.46 2.83
C GLU A 166 10.32 0.68 3.27
N PHE A 167 10.72 1.92 3.34
CA PHE A 167 12.02 2.36 3.85
C PHE A 167 11.82 3.13 5.15
N ILE A 168 12.49 2.68 6.20
CA ILE A 168 12.67 3.41 7.46
C ILE A 168 14.16 3.72 7.54
N ALA A 169 14.52 5.00 7.49
CA ALA A 169 15.91 5.37 7.34
C ALA A 169 16.23 6.74 7.96
N MET A 170 17.52 6.98 8.17
CA MET A 170 18.03 8.28 8.56
C MET A 170 18.45 9.08 7.34
N GLY A 171 17.98 10.33 7.28
CA GLY A 171 18.40 11.29 6.27
C GLY A 171 19.70 12.05 6.66
N PRO A 172 20.32 12.76 5.70
CA PRO A 172 19.89 12.88 4.33
C PRO A 172 20.06 11.57 3.55
N ALA A 173 19.12 11.28 2.66
CA ALA A 173 19.20 10.14 1.76
C ALA A 173 20.25 10.44 0.69
N ALA A 174 21.39 9.80 0.80
CA ALA A 174 22.48 9.90 -0.16
C ALA A 174 22.84 8.52 -0.72
N ARG A 175 23.48 8.53 -1.89
CA ARG A 175 24.00 7.34 -2.57
C ARG A 175 25.44 7.64 -3.01
N ASN A 176 26.38 6.75 -2.66
CA ASN A 176 27.79 6.81 -3.03
C ASN A 176 28.08 5.84 -4.16
#